data_14dd0572633830d54fdc639caec96aeb
#
_entry.id   14dd0572633830d54fdc639caec96aeb
#
_cell.length_a   1.000
_cell.length_b   1.000
_cell.length_c   1.000
_cell.angle_alpha   90.00
_cell.angle_beta   90.00
_cell.angle_gamma   90.00
#
_symmetry.space_group_name_H-M   'P 1'
#
loop_
_entity.id
_entity.type
_entity.pdbx_description
1 polymer ?
#
loop_
_entity_poly.entity_id
_entity_poly.type
_entity_poly.pdbx_seq_one_letter_code
_entity_poly.pdbx_strand_id
1 'polypeptide(L)'
;MKRIKTILMNTLIYWLQIIVYIWPSFFIGNGLVGLIVRILVNNQDNFLARLFETITCIIVLCAFLFVFAHRRGYKKGEVHYINLLISLILVAGMQLIYARIFRYAVYTTAGAYYFAHMLYAGSHQELTFAYYDVPAYMYIITMLIADCFYISTVILGEYLGKRKRLKERSALVANEQA
;
A
#
# COMPACT_ATOMS: atom_id res chain seq x y z
N MET A 1 -9.69 28.07 -2.44
CA MET A 1 -8.23 27.86 -2.42
C MET A 1 -7.74 26.94 -1.30
N LYS A 2 -8.10 27.11 -0.02
CA LYS A 2 -7.61 26.24 1.10
C LYS A 2 -7.86 24.74 0.88
N ARG A 3 -9.06 24.33 0.40
CA ARG A 3 -9.41 22.92 0.18
C ARG A 3 -8.52 22.24 -0.87
N ILE A 4 -8.30 22.89 -2.01
CA ILE A 4 -7.45 22.36 -3.09
C ILE A 4 -6.01 22.20 -2.60
N LYS A 5 -5.46 23.19 -1.90
CA LYS A 5 -4.12 23.10 -1.30
C LYS A 5 -4.00 21.91 -0.34
N THR A 6 -5.03 21.68 0.49
CA THR A 6 -5.04 20.54 1.42
C THR A 6 -5.06 19.20 0.67
N ILE A 7 -5.85 19.07 -0.40
CA ILE A 7 -5.91 17.86 -1.22
C ILE A 7 -4.54 17.60 -1.85
N LEU A 8 -3.95 18.60 -2.52
CA LEU A 8 -2.64 18.46 -3.17
C LEU A 8 -1.53 18.10 -2.17
N MET A 9 -1.51 18.75 -1.01
CA MET A 9 -0.53 18.43 0.04
C MET A 9 -0.71 17.01 0.59
N ASN A 10 -1.95 16.56 0.78
CA ASN A 10 -2.20 15.18 1.21
C ASN A 10 -1.75 14.19 0.13
N THR A 11 -2.09 14.45 -1.14
CA THR A 11 -1.67 13.62 -2.28
C THR A 11 -0.16 13.48 -2.31
N LEU A 12 0.57 14.59 -2.25
CA LEU A 12 2.04 14.58 -2.27
C LEU A 12 2.62 13.79 -1.09
N ILE A 13 2.10 14.03 0.12
CA ILE A 13 2.60 13.37 1.33
C ILE A 13 2.39 11.86 1.24
N TYR A 14 1.19 11.37 0.87
CA TYR A 14 0.94 9.94 0.78
C TYR A 14 1.68 9.30 -0.39
N TRP A 15 1.82 9.97 -1.51
CA TRP A 15 2.62 9.49 -2.63
C TRP A 15 4.09 9.30 -2.23
N LEU A 16 4.69 10.30 -1.57
CA LEU A 16 6.05 10.19 -1.05
C LEU A 16 6.20 9.07 0.00
N GLN A 17 5.22 8.90 0.89
CA GLN A 17 5.26 7.81 1.87
C GLN A 17 5.21 6.43 1.21
N ILE A 18 4.41 6.24 0.18
CA ILE A 18 4.39 5.00 -0.58
C ILE A 18 5.76 4.73 -1.19
N ILE A 19 6.36 5.72 -1.84
CA ILE A 19 7.71 5.57 -2.44
C ILE A 19 8.74 5.18 -1.37
N VAL A 20 8.73 5.83 -0.21
CA VAL A 20 9.67 5.56 0.87
C VAL A 20 9.47 4.17 1.46
N TYR A 21 8.22 3.76 1.69
CA TYR A 21 7.93 2.50 2.37
C TYR A 21 7.96 1.28 1.47
N ILE A 22 7.96 1.47 0.15
CA ILE A 22 8.01 0.35 -0.79
C ILE A 22 9.33 -0.41 -0.70
N TRP A 23 10.43 0.31 -0.55
CA TRP A 23 11.76 -0.30 -0.46
C TRP A 23 11.89 -1.24 0.74
N PRO A 24 11.62 -0.82 2.00
CA PRO A 24 11.65 -1.74 3.13
C PRO A 24 10.62 -2.85 3.01
N SER A 25 9.44 -2.60 2.44
CA SER A 25 8.43 -3.64 2.22
C SER A 25 8.90 -4.70 1.24
N PHE A 26 9.53 -4.29 0.16
CA PHE A 26 10.13 -5.18 -0.82
C PHE A 26 11.29 -5.98 -0.23
N PHE A 27 12.17 -5.33 0.54
CA PHE A 27 13.29 -5.99 1.19
C PHE A 27 12.82 -7.05 2.20
N ILE A 28 11.81 -6.76 3.00
CA ILE A 28 11.24 -7.71 3.96
C ILE A 28 10.51 -8.85 3.23
N GLY A 29 9.65 -8.53 2.25
CA GLY A 29 8.88 -9.54 1.52
C GLY A 29 9.75 -10.44 0.66
N ASN A 30 10.52 -9.86 -0.22
CA ASN A 30 11.37 -10.60 -1.17
C ASN A 30 12.67 -11.09 -0.54
N GLY A 31 13.33 -10.24 0.25
CA GLY A 31 14.63 -10.58 0.84
C GLY A 31 14.50 -11.60 1.96
N LEU A 32 13.71 -11.33 2.98
CA LEU A 32 13.63 -12.20 4.15
C LEU A 32 12.64 -13.34 3.96
N VAL A 33 11.39 -13.03 3.67
CA VAL A 33 10.33 -14.05 3.58
C VAL A 33 10.53 -14.94 2.36
N GLY A 34 10.87 -14.36 1.21
CA GLY A 34 11.16 -15.12 0.01
C GLY A 34 12.32 -16.09 0.19
N LEU A 35 13.40 -15.66 0.85
CA LEU A 35 14.53 -16.54 1.17
C LEU A 35 14.11 -17.72 2.07
N ILE A 36 13.36 -17.43 3.14
CA ILE A 36 12.89 -18.44 4.07
C ILE A 36 11.97 -19.46 3.37
N VAL A 37 11.02 -18.97 2.59
CA VAL A 37 10.08 -19.84 1.87
C VAL A 37 10.80 -20.72 0.85
N ARG A 38 11.77 -20.18 0.10
CA ARG A 38 12.57 -20.95 -0.86
C ARG A 38 13.40 -22.04 -0.20
N ILE A 39 13.95 -21.77 1.00
CA ILE A 39 14.68 -22.78 1.78
C ILE A 39 13.72 -23.89 2.26
N LEU A 40 12.54 -23.53 2.77
CA LEU A 40 11.57 -24.48 3.32
C LEU A 40 10.90 -25.34 2.25
N VAL A 41 10.63 -24.79 1.08
CA VAL A 41 9.91 -25.46 -0.03
C VAL A 41 10.87 -26.17 -0.99
N ASN A 42 12.18 -26.18 -0.66
CA ASN A 42 13.22 -26.91 -1.43
C ASN A 42 13.22 -26.59 -2.94
N ASN A 43 13.03 -25.32 -3.27
CA ASN A 43 13.12 -24.73 -4.62
C ASN A 43 12.14 -25.31 -5.68
N GLN A 44 11.22 -26.19 -5.32
CA GLN A 44 10.36 -26.87 -6.31
C GLN A 44 9.10 -26.06 -6.66
N ASP A 45 8.67 -25.14 -5.79
CA ASP A 45 7.42 -24.40 -5.97
C ASP A 45 7.66 -22.88 -5.99
N ASN A 46 8.17 -22.38 -7.11
CA ASN A 46 8.38 -20.94 -7.32
C ASN A 46 7.09 -20.11 -7.21
N PHE A 47 5.93 -20.73 -7.44
CA PHE A 47 4.63 -20.05 -7.34
C PHE A 47 4.29 -19.68 -5.90
N LEU A 48 4.32 -20.66 -4.96
CA LEU A 48 4.04 -20.41 -3.56
C LEU A 48 5.01 -19.40 -2.94
N ALA A 49 6.30 -19.54 -3.22
CA ALA A 49 7.30 -18.59 -2.74
C ALA A 49 6.96 -17.15 -3.15
N ARG A 50 6.64 -16.92 -4.43
CA ARG A 50 6.27 -15.60 -4.95
C ARG A 50 4.95 -15.08 -4.40
N LEU A 51 3.97 -15.97 -4.16
CA LEU A 51 2.72 -15.61 -3.53
C LEU A 51 2.96 -15.06 -2.12
N PHE A 52 3.75 -15.76 -1.31
CA PHE A 52 4.12 -15.32 0.03
C PHE A 52 4.93 -14.02 0.01
N GLU A 53 5.91 -13.90 -0.87
CA GLU A 53 6.66 -12.66 -1.08
C GLU A 53 5.73 -11.47 -1.34
N THR A 54 4.80 -11.63 -2.28
CA THR A 54 3.85 -10.59 -2.69
C THR A 54 2.90 -10.20 -1.57
N ILE A 55 2.27 -11.18 -0.93
CA ILE A 55 1.34 -10.94 0.18
C ILE A 55 2.08 -10.23 1.32
N THR A 56 3.29 -10.66 1.65
CA THR A 56 4.09 -10.04 2.70
C THR A 56 4.46 -8.60 2.34
N CYS A 57 4.86 -8.32 1.10
CA CYS A 57 5.12 -6.95 0.65
C CYS A 57 3.91 -6.03 0.85
N ILE A 58 2.71 -6.49 0.47
CA ILE A 58 1.47 -5.72 0.64
C ILE A 58 1.16 -5.49 2.12
N ILE A 59 1.25 -6.53 2.95
CA ILE A 59 0.98 -6.45 4.39
C ILE A 59 1.95 -5.47 5.06
N VAL A 60 3.24 -5.57 4.78
CA VAL A 60 4.26 -4.71 5.37
C VAL A 60 4.08 -3.26 4.93
N LEU A 61 3.78 -3.01 3.65
CA LEU A 61 3.49 -1.67 3.16
C LEU A 61 2.24 -1.09 3.83
N CYS A 62 1.17 -1.87 3.94
CA CYS A 62 -0.03 -1.47 4.68
C CYS A 62 0.27 -1.16 6.14
N ALA A 63 1.10 -1.96 6.82
CA ALA A 63 1.49 -1.71 8.21
C ALA A 63 2.24 -0.38 8.36
N PHE A 64 3.20 -0.07 7.49
CA PHE A 64 3.90 1.21 7.52
C PHE A 64 2.95 2.39 7.25
N LEU A 65 2.10 2.28 6.24
CA LEU A 65 1.10 3.30 5.93
C LEU A 65 0.11 3.50 7.08
N PHE A 66 -0.31 2.41 7.74
CA PHE A 66 -1.18 2.48 8.91
C PHE A 66 -0.53 3.25 10.05
N VAL A 67 0.71 2.91 10.43
CA VAL A 67 1.44 3.58 11.50
C VAL A 67 1.61 5.07 11.20
N PHE A 68 1.96 5.40 9.96
CA PHE A 68 2.10 6.78 9.53
C PHE A 68 0.76 7.53 9.60
N ALA A 69 -0.30 6.96 9.04
CA ALA A 69 -1.64 7.55 9.03
C ALA A 69 -2.19 7.72 10.46
N HIS A 70 -1.99 6.73 11.33
CA HIS A 70 -2.39 6.79 12.74
C HIS A 70 -1.69 7.94 13.47
N ARG A 71 -0.37 8.07 13.34
CA ARG A 71 0.38 9.20 13.92
C ARG A 71 -0.10 10.54 13.39
N ARG A 72 -0.42 10.62 12.12
CA ARG A 72 -0.90 11.82 11.46
C ARG A 72 -2.30 12.21 11.94
N GLY A 73 -3.24 11.25 12.02
CA GLY A 73 -4.59 11.45 12.56
C GLY A 73 -4.56 11.90 14.01
N TYR A 74 -3.68 11.32 14.82
CA TYR A 74 -3.46 11.73 16.21
C TYR A 74 -2.95 13.18 16.32
N LYS A 75 -1.96 13.58 15.50
CA LYS A 75 -1.39 14.94 15.54
C LYS A 75 -2.36 16.01 15.04
N LYS A 76 -3.05 15.79 13.93
CA LYS A 76 -3.93 16.78 13.30
C LYS A 76 -5.23 17.02 14.06
N GLY A 77 -5.81 15.97 14.65
CA GLY A 77 -7.08 16.04 15.38
C GLY A 77 -8.32 16.24 14.50
N GLU A 78 -8.24 17.00 13.41
CA GLU A 78 -9.32 17.17 12.44
C GLU A 78 -8.94 16.50 11.12
N VAL A 79 -9.74 15.52 10.71
CA VAL A 79 -9.56 14.80 9.46
C VAL A 79 -10.81 15.02 8.60
N HIS A 80 -10.63 15.68 7.48
CA HIS A 80 -11.66 15.82 6.47
C HIS A 80 -11.61 14.61 5.53
N TYR A 81 -12.37 13.56 5.84
CA TYR A 81 -12.31 12.27 5.14
C TYR A 81 -12.56 12.37 3.64
N ILE A 82 -13.46 13.27 3.19
CA ILE A 82 -13.72 13.47 1.76
C ILE A 82 -12.45 13.99 1.05
N ASN A 83 -11.75 14.95 1.65
CA ASN A 83 -10.52 15.49 1.07
C ASN A 83 -9.40 14.44 1.09
N LEU A 84 -9.35 13.61 2.14
CA LEU A 84 -8.42 12.51 2.25
C LEU A 84 -8.69 11.47 1.17
N LEU A 85 -9.94 11.05 1.00
CA LEU A 85 -10.34 10.07 -0.02
C LEU A 85 -9.99 10.57 -1.43
N ILE A 86 -10.32 11.82 -1.77
CA ILE A 86 -9.95 12.41 -3.05
C ILE A 86 -8.42 12.39 -3.25
N SER A 87 -7.66 12.73 -2.20
CA SER A 87 -6.19 12.69 -2.25
C SER A 87 -5.66 11.28 -2.53
N LEU A 88 -6.23 10.27 -1.91
CA LEU A 88 -5.81 8.87 -2.09
C LEU A 88 -6.19 8.32 -3.46
N ILE A 89 -7.35 8.70 -4.00
CA ILE A 89 -7.74 8.39 -5.39
C ILE A 89 -6.77 9.04 -6.38
N LEU A 90 -6.34 10.27 -6.14
CA LEU A 90 -5.31 10.91 -6.96
C LEU A 90 -3.96 10.19 -6.86
N VAL A 91 -3.57 9.71 -5.68
CA VAL A 91 -2.36 8.91 -5.50
C VAL A 91 -2.45 7.61 -6.31
N ALA A 92 -3.58 6.89 -6.24
CA ALA A 92 -3.83 5.68 -7.03
C ALA A 92 -3.74 5.98 -8.54
N GLY A 93 -4.37 7.05 -9.00
CA GLY A 93 -4.28 7.50 -10.39
C GLY A 93 -2.85 7.82 -10.83
N MET A 94 -2.07 8.51 -9.98
CA MET A 94 -0.65 8.78 -10.24
C MET A 94 0.18 7.50 -10.35
N GLN A 95 -0.10 6.50 -9.50
CA GLN A 95 0.57 5.20 -9.57
C GLN A 95 0.27 4.46 -10.88
N LEU A 96 -1.00 4.48 -11.33
CA LEU A 96 -1.40 3.89 -12.61
C LEU A 96 -0.69 4.56 -13.80
N ILE A 97 -0.65 5.89 -13.82
CA ILE A 97 0.04 6.66 -14.85
C ILE A 97 1.53 6.36 -14.83
N TYR A 98 2.14 6.36 -13.65
CA TYR A 98 3.55 6.10 -13.47
C TYR A 98 3.92 4.69 -13.93
N ALA A 99 3.14 3.69 -13.56
CA ALA A 99 3.34 2.31 -13.99
C ALA A 99 3.20 2.15 -15.53
N ARG A 100 2.34 2.95 -16.17
CA ARG A 100 2.18 2.92 -17.63
C ARG A 100 3.33 3.58 -18.37
N ILE A 101 3.84 4.71 -17.87
CA ILE A 101 4.92 5.48 -18.50
C ILE A 101 6.28 4.78 -18.28
N PHE A 102 6.54 4.38 -17.04
CA PHE A 102 7.80 3.75 -16.66
C PHE A 102 7.56 2.25 -16.49
N ARG A 103 7.59 1.51 -17.59
CA ARG A 103 7.41 0.05 -17.61
C ARG A 103 8.27 -0.70 -16.57
N TYR A 104 9.36 -0.08 -16.11
CA TYR A 104 10.27 -0.61 -15.10
C TYR A 104 10.05 -0.07 -13.68
N ALA A 105 9.27 0.97 -13.53
CA ALA A 105 8.99 1.54 -12.21
C ALA A 105 7.85 0.80 -11.47
N VAL A 106 7.67 -0.40 -11.85
CA VAL A 106 6.72 -1.39 -11.33
C VAL A 106 6.92 -1.68 -9.84
N TYR A 107 8.01 -1.21 -9.27
CA TYR A 107 8.30 -1.42 -7.86
C TYR A 107 7.31 -0.77 -6.90
N THR A 108 6.63 0.31 -7.29
CA THR A 108 5.59 0.93 -6.45
C THR A 108 4.33 0.09 -6.34
N THR A 109 4.16 -0.83 -7.25
CA THR A 109 3.05 -1.76 -7.35
C THR A 109 3.55 -3.20 -7.49
N ALA A 110 4.79 -3.44 -7.05
CA ALA A 110 5.45 -4.73 -7.20
C ALA A 110 4.56 -5.88 -6.74
N GLY A 111 3.87 -5.72 -5.62
CA GLY A 111 2.91 -6.70 -5.15
C GLY A 111 1.77 -6.96 -6.14
N ALA A 112 1.14 -5.91 -6.65
CA ALA A 112 0.04 -6.04 -7.60
C ALA A 112 0.50 -6.60 -8.96
N TYR A 113 1.68 -6.19 -9.41
CA TYR A 113 2.27 -6.71 -10.64
C TYR A 113 2.63 -8.19 -10.53
N TYR A 114 3.31 -8.60 -9.46
CA TYR A 114 3.61 -10.01 -9.23
C TYR A 114 2.34 -10.84 -9.09
N PHE A 115 1.31 -10.32 -8.43
CA PHE A 115 0.03 -11.00 -8.31
C PHE A 115 -0.68 -11.15 -9.65
N ALA A 116 -0.69 -10.11 -10.50
CA ALA A 116 -1.22 -10.19 -11.85
C ALA A 116 -0.46 -11.22 -12.70
N HIS A 117 0.87 -11.21 -12.61
CA HIS A 117 1.72 -12.15 -13.31
C HIS A 117 1.49 -13.59 -12.87
N MET A 118 1.27 -13.81 -11.57
CA MET A 118 0.96 -15.12 -11.02
C MET A 118 -0.41 -15.64 -11.45
N LEU A 119 -1.43 -14.79 -11.44
CA LEU A 119 -2.77 -15.17 -11.91
C LEU A 119 -2.73 -15.55 -13.39
N TYR A 120 -1.95 -14.86 -14.18
CA TYR A 120 -1.78 -15.15 -15.60
C TYR A 120 -0.95 -16.43 -15.84
N ALA A 121 0.19 -16.56 -15.17
CA ALA A 121 1.06 -17.72 -15.28
C ALA A 121 0.45 -19.01 -14.72
N GLY A 122 -0.38 -18.91 -13.67
CA GLY A 122 -1.14 -20.04 -13.14
C GLY A 122 -2.19 -20.57 -14.11
N SER A 123 -2.64 -19.77 -15.08
CA SER A 123 -3.54 -20.17 -16.15
C SER A 123 -2.79 -20.73 -17.40
N HIS A 124 -1.50 -20.46 -17.52
CA HIS A 124 -0.65 -20.87 -18.64
C HIS A 124 0.64 -21.49 -18.09
N GLN A 125 0.85 -22.76 -18.30
CA GLN A 125 1.94 -23.56 -17.71
C GLN A 125 3.38 -23.16 -18.09
N GLU A 126 3.59 -22.13 -18.91
CA GLU A 126 4.92 -21.66 -19.29
C GLU A 126 5.31 -20.40 -18.55
N LEU A 127 6.09 -20.59 -17.49
CA LEU A 127 6.75 -19.53 -16.72
C LEU A 127 7.97 -18.95 -17.45
N THR A 128 7.78 -18.42 -18.62
CA THR A 128 8.80 -17.56 -19.22
C THR A 128 8.69 -16.18 -18.58
N PHE A 129 9.81 -15.69 -18.05
CA PHE A 129 9.96 -14.40 -17.37
C PHE A 129 9.83 -13.17 -18.29
N ALA A 130 9.09 -13.27 -19.37
CA ALA A 130 8.82 -12.15 -20.25
C ALA A 130 7.79 -11.23 -19.59
N TYR A 131 8.27 -10.15 -19.00
CA TYR A 131 7.50 -9.04 -18.40
C TYR A 131 6.40 -8.45 -19.31
N TYR A 132 6.26 -8.97 -20.53
CA TYR A 132 5.46 -8.40 -21.60
C TYR A 132 4.12 -9.11 -21.80
N ASP A 133 3.91 -10.29 -21.20
CA ASP A 133 2.81 -11.18 -21.56
C ASP A 133 1.56 -11.05 -20.68
N VAL A 134 1.61 -10.26 -19.60
CA VAL A 134 0.42 -10.05 -18.77
C VAL A 134 -0.52 -9.06 -19.43
N PRO A 135 -1.78 -9.43 -19.71
CA PRO A 135 -2.76 -8.52 -20.27
C PRO A 135 -2.93 -7.26 -19.41
N ALA A 136 -2.99 -6.09 -20.05
CA ALA A 136 -3.07 -4.80 -19.38
C ALA A 136 -4.26 -4.71 -18.40
N TYR A 137 -5.37 -5.36 -18.71
CA TYR A 137 -6.55 -5.37 -17.84
C TYR A 137 -6.31 -6.12 -16.52
N MET A 138 -5.58 -7.25 -16.53
CA MET A 138 -5.23 -7.98 -15.29
C MET A 138 -4.35 -7.14 -14.38
N TYR A 139 -3.40 -6.45 -14.98
CA TYR A 139 -2.54 -5.52 -14.27
C TYR A 139 -3.33 -4.39 -13.60
N ILE A 140 -4.25 -3.77 -14.35
CA ILE A 140 -5.12 -2.70 -13.83
C ILE A 140 -5.99 -3.22 -12.68
N ILE A 141 -6.62 -4.38 -12.83
CA ILE A 141 -7.48 -4.96 -11.80
C ILE A 141 -6.70 -5.22 -10.50
N THR A 142 -5.54 -5.85 -10.60
CA THR A 142 -4.72 -6.15 -9.41
C THR A 142 -4.18 -4.89 -8.74
N MET A 143 -3.84 -3.86 -9.50
CA MET A 143 -3.48 -2.56 -8.95
C MET A 143 -4.65 -1.91 -8.21
N LEU A 144 -5.83 -1.90 -8.80
CA LEU A 144 -7.02 -1.35 -8.15
C LEU A 144 -7.34 -2.07 -6.84
N ILE A 145 -7.19 -3.40 -6.79
CA ILE A 145 -7.36 -4.17 -5.57
C ILE A 145 -6.33 -3.75 -4.51
N ALA A 146 -5.06 -3.66 -4.86
CA ALA A 146 -4.00 -3.21 -3.95
C ALA A 146 -4.25 -1.77 -3.45
N ASP A 147 -4.65 -0.86 -4.34
CA ASP A 147 -4.99 0.51 -3.98
C ASP A 147 -6.18 0.59 -3.02
N CYS A 148 -7.20 -0.28 -3.17
CA CYS A 148 -8.29 -0.39 -2.21
C CYS A 148 -7.78 -0.76 -0.80
N PHE A 149 -6.83 -1.70 -0.69
CA PHE A 149 -6.21 -2.03 0.60
C PHE A 149 -5.43 -0.84 1.18
N TYR A 150 -4.64 -0.14 0.37
CA TYR A 150 -3.87 1.03 0.82
C TYR A 150 -4.78 2.17 1.27
N ILE A 151 -5.81 2.50 0.49
CA ILE A 151 -6.80 3.54 0.82
C ILE A 151 -7.50 3.20 2.13
N SER A 152 -8.02 1.98 2.27
CA SER A 152 -8.70 1.51 3.48
C SER A 152 -7.79 1.58 4.70
N THR A 153 -6.54 1.17 4.56
CA THR A 153 -5.53 1.19 5.63
C THR A 153 -5.23 2.61 6.09
N VAL A 154 -5.06 3.55 5.17
CA VAL A 154 -4.80 4.95 5.50
C VAL A 154 -5.99 5.60 6.18
N ILE A 155 -7.20 5.40 5.69
CA ILE A 155 -8.43 5.95 6.28
C ILE A 155 -8.62 5.41 7.70
N LEU A 156 -8.47 4.10 7.88
CA LEU A 156 -8.57 3.45 9.19
C LEU A 156 -7.51 3.97 10.15
N GLY A 157 -6.28 4.11 9.70
CA GLY A 157 -5.18 4.65 10.51
C GLY A 157 -5.45 6.07 11.00
N GLU A 158 -5.84 6.99 10.10
CA GLU A 158 -6.18 8.36 10.48
C GLU A 158 -7.40 8.42 11.41
N TYR A 159 -8.41 7.57 11.18
CA TYR A 159 -9.59 7.47 12.04
C TYR A 159 -9.22 7.05 13.48
N LEU A 160 -8.46 5.97 13.61
CA LEU A 160 -8.07 5.44 14.92
C LEU A 160 -7.12 6.40 15.67
N GLY A 161 -6.23 7.07 14.95
CA GLY A 161 -5.37 8.11 15.53
C GLY A 161 -6.16 9.27 16.10
N LYS A 162 -7.15 9.78 15.36
CA LYS A 162 -8.07 10.82 15.82
C LYS A 162 -8.88 10.37 17.04
N ARG A 163 -9.44 9.15 17.00
CA ARG A 163 -10.24 8.60 18.10
C ARG A 163 -9.41 8.47 19.38
N LYS A 164 -8.16 8.03 19.28
CA LYS A 164 -7.23 7.96 20.42
C LYS A 164 -7.03 9.33 21.05
N ARG A 165 -6.74 10.36 20.25
CA ARG A 165 -6.56 11.74 20.74
C ARG A 165 -7.79 12.27 21.44
N LEU A 166 -9.00 12.02 20.92
CA LEU A 166 -10.25 12.47 21.53
C LEU A 166 -10.47 11.82 22.89
N LYS A 167 -10.19 10.51 23.01
CA LYS A 167 -10.29 9.80 24.30
C LYS A 167 -9.33 10.35 25.35
N GLU A 168 -8.09 10.62 24.97
CA GLU A 168 -7.10 11.17 25.90
C GLU A 168 -7.48 12.59 26.37
N ARG A 169 -8.02 13.42 25.49
CA ARG A 169 -8.52 14.75 25.86
C ARG A 169 -9.72 14.67 26.80
N SER A 170 -10.68 13.79 26.55
CA SER A 170 -11.84 13.64 27.44
C SER A 170 -11.44 13.13 28.84
N ALA A 171 -10.43 12.26 28.92
CA ALA A 171 -9.90 11.78 30.20
C ALA A 171 -9.18 12.88 30.97
N LEU A 172 -8.42 13.75 30.30
CA LEU A 172 -7.77 14.89 30.95
C LEU A 172 -8.78 15.86 31.52
N VAL A 173 -9.82 16.23 30.78
CA VAL A 173 -10.89 17.14 31.27
C VAL A 173 -11.64 16.53 32.44
N ALA A 174 -11.91 15.23 32.42
CA ALA A 174 -12.56 14.57 33.54
C ALA A 174 -11.71 14.59 34.86
N ASN A 175 -10.38 14.46 34.71
CA ASN A 175 -9.46 14.53 35.84
C ASN A 175 -9.26 15.95 36.39
N GLU A 176 -9.46 17.00 35.59
CA GLU A 176 -9.38 18.39 36.00
C GLU A 176 -10.65 18.85 36.75
N GLN A 177 -11.75 18.11 36.61
CA GLN A 177 -13.05 18.41 37.23
C GLN A 177 -13.30 17.60 38.53
N ALA A 178 -12.46 16.63 38.82
CA ALA A 178 -12.52 15.78 40.00
C ALA A 178 -11.60 16.31 41.11
#